data_e4abe39d1270b9e41fb440a7200480e9
#
_entry.id   e4abe39d1270b9e41fb440a7200480e9
#
_cell.length_a   1.000
_cell.length_b   1.000
_cell.length_c   1.000
_cell.angle_alpha   90.00
_cell.angle_beta   90.00
_cell.angle_gamma   90.00
#
_symmetry.space_group_name_H-M   'P 1'
#
loop_
_entity.id
_entity.type
_entity.pdbx_description
1 polymer ?
#
loop_
_entity_poly.entity_id
_entity_poly.type
_entity_poly.pdbx_seq_one_letter_code
_entity_poly.pdbx_strand_id
1 'polypeptide(L)'
;EKLPVPDYAEIIEADGLFAMPGIVDAHSHVGGFGAGDSQDLNEMTCNATPAVESFYAIDSDSKDFPRIIRAGITTSVIAPGSGNVIGGMVCACKSMGRSTTEMCIKNPVALKMALGGNPKGVYGSKNQLPMTRMGIAEVIRSNLFKARDYMQKQQAANGAPEKMPPYDQGLENICKVLRREIPIKVHCEQFDMMTTLRIAEEFNISFTLDHAWGASDFYDEICSAKNLVGVIFGPTGVGLLPGECGKVDIECLEVLDRRGVTCAIMTDGPIMNPELLVGQAGEAVRLGTPHERVLRMLTINPAKIAGLDDRIGSLEPGKDADIVLFKGIPALDVAARCVRTIINGETVYAE
;
A
#
# COMPACT_ATOMS: atom_id res chain seq x y z
N GLU A 1 -6.91 -35.26 1.59
CA GLU A 1 -8.31 -35.71 1.87
C GLU A 1 -9.17 -35.47 0.63
N LYS A 2 -9.91 -36.50 0.16
CA LYS A 2 -10.91 -36.31 -0.90
C LYS A 2 -12.15 -35.69 -0.26
N LEU A 3 -12.34 -34.40 -0.49
CA LEU A 3 -13.58 -33.74 -0.12
C LEU A 3 -14.71 -34.21 -1.06
N PRO A 4 -15.94 -34.39 -0.58
CA PRO A 4 -17.07 -34.63 -1.47
C PRO A 4 -17.28 -33.40 -2.34
N VAL A 5 -17.24 -33.60 -3.65
CA VAL A 5 -17.47 -32.54 -4.63
C VAL A 5 -18.96 -32.49 -4.92
N PRO A 6 -19.65 -31.35 -4.71
CA PRO A 6 -21.08 -31.23 -5.08
C PRO A 6 -21.28 -31.36 -6.59
N ASP A 7 -22.40 -31.94 -7.00
CA ASP A 7 -22.72 -32.15 -8.44
C ASP A 7 -22.76 -30.85 -9.27
N TYR A 8 -22.96 -29.71 -8.63
CA TYR A 8 -22.99 -28.39 -9.27
C TYR A 8 -21.64 -27.68 -9.31
N ALA A 9 -20.58 -28.28 -8.74
CA ALA A 9 -19.26 -27.65 -8.70
C ALA A 9 -18.57 -27.74 -10.08
N GLU A 10 -18.01 -26.62 -10.52
CA GLU A 10 -17.05 -26.61 -11.62
C GLU A 10 -15.73 -27.18 -11.13
N ILE A 11 -15.20 -28.16 -11.85
CA ILE A 11 -13.91 -28.76 -11.57
C ILE A 11 -12.88 -28.12 -12.48
N ILE A 12 -11.85 -27.55 -11.88
CA ILE A 12 -10.70 -26.98 -12.58
C ILE A 12 -9.50 -27.94 -12.41
N GLU A 13 -9.10 -28.56 -13.52
CA GLU A 13 -7.90 -29.41 -13.54
C GLU A 13 -6.64 -28.53 -13.40
N ALA A 14 -5.89 -28.75 -12.35
CA ALA A 14 -4.70 -27.96 -11.99
C ALA A 14 -3.43 -28.81 -11.87
N ASP A 15 -3.39 -29.97 -12.51
CA ASP A 15 -2.22 -30.88 -12.49
C ASP A 15 -0.98 -30.17 -13.03
N GLY A 16 0.10 -30.19 -12.22
CA GLY A 16 1.35 -29.53 -12.56
C GLY A 16 1.35 -27.99 -12.45
N LEU A 17 0.27 -27.40 -11.93
CA LEU A 17 0.19 -25.97 -11.62
C LEU A 17 0.49 -25.70 -10.15
N PHE A 18 1.01 -24.50 -9.88
CA PHE A 18 1.19 -24.00 -8.53
C PHE A 18 -0.03 -23.12 -8.15
N ALA A 19 -0.79 -23.55 -7.16
CA ALA A 19 -1.95 -22.83 -6.65
C ALA A 19 -1.57 -22.02 -5.40
N MET A 20 -1.95 -20.74 -5.36
CA MET A 20 -1.74 -19.85 -4.21
C MET A 20 -2.90 -18.85 -4.04
N PRO A 21 -2.99 -18.19 -2.88
CA PRO A 21 -3.93 -17.07 -2.72
C PRO A 21 -3.69 -15.99 -3.77
N GLY A 22 -4.72 -15.24 -4.10
CA GLY A 22 -4.59 -14.06 -4.95
C GLY A 22 -3.53 -13.09 -4.41
N ILE A 23 -2.75 -12.52 -5.32
CA ILE A 23 -1.68 -11.57 -4.99
C ILE A 23 -2.31 -10.23 -4.59
N VAL A 24 -1.75 -9.60 -3.56
CA VAL A 24 -2.13 -8.27 -3.07
C VAL A 24 -0.98 -7.31 -3.31
N ASP A 25 -1.18 -6.30 -4.16
CA ASP A 25 -0.23 -5.19 -4.29
C ASP A 25 -0.45 -4.18 -3.17
N ALA A 26 0.53 -4.09 -2.27
CA ALA A 26 0.42 -3.33 -1.03
C ALA A 26 0.46 -1.81 -1.22
N HIS A 27 0.92 -1.32 -2.39
CA HIS A 27 0.98 0.11 -2.72
C HIS A 27 0.94 0.29 -4.23
N SER A 28 -0.11 0.89 -4.71
CA SER A 28 -0.38 1.09 -6.13
C SER A 28 -1.13 2.39 -6.38
N HIS A 29 -1.13 2.82 -7.62
CA HIS A 29 -1.87 3.97 -8.15
C HIS A 29 -2.71 3.56 -9.37
N VAL A 30 -2.89 2.27 -9.60
CA VAL A 30 -3.64 1.74 -10.75
C VAL A 30 -5.07 2.27 -10.77
N GLY A 31 -5.58 2.52 -11.96
CA GLY A 31 -6.92 3.06 -12.17
C GLY A 31 -7.06 4.56 -12.04
N GLY A 32 -6.03 5.28 -11.59
CA GLY A 32 -6.10 6.75 -11.45
C GLY A 32 -4.80 7.47 -11.75
N PHE A 33 -3.77 6.73 -12.18
CA PHE A 33 -2.48 7.28 -12.56
C PHE A 33 -1.77 6.33 -13.53
N GLY A 34 -1.71 6.67 -14.79
CA GLY A 34 -1.08 5.80 -15.79
C GLY A 34 -1.10 6.38 -17.21
N ALA A 35 -0.44 5.66 -18.14
CA ALA A 35 -0.44 6.01 -19.53
C ALA A 35 -1.81 5.69 -20.15
N GLY A 36 -2.58 6.72 -20.42
CA GLY A 36 -3.93 6.62 -21.01
C GLY A 36 -5.06 6.71 -19.98
N ASP A 37 -4.72 6.80 -18.70
CA ASP A 37 -5.68 7.09 -17.63
C ASP A 37 -5.63 8.58 -17.26
N SER A 38 -6.65 9.05 -16.54
CA SER A 38 -6.61 10.35 -15.90
C SER A 38 -5.46 10.41 -14.88
N GLN A 39 -4.93 11.62 -14.63
CA GLN A 39 -3.85 11.83 -13.66
C GLN A 39 -4.45 12.36 -12.34
N ASP A 40 -5.46 11.67 -11.80
CA ASP A 40 -6.35 12.19 -10.77
C ASP A 40 -5.96 11.81 -9.34
N LEU A 41 -4.87 11.07 -9.14
CA LEU A 41 -4.40 10.68 -7.80
C LEU A 41 -3.44 11.68 -7.14
N ASN A 42 -3.19 12.86 -7.72
CA ASN A 42 -2.35 13.90 -7.13
C ASN A 42 -3.05 15.26 -7.12
N GLU A 43 -3.78 15.57 -6.05
CA GLU A 43 -4.41 16.89 -5.86
C GLU A 43 -3.37 17.90 -5.30
N MET A 44 -2.53 18.44 -6.19
CA MET A 44 -1.39 19.30 -5.84
C MET A 44 -1.73 20.79 -5.77
N THR A 45 -2.95 21.14 -5.33
CA THR A 45 -3.38 22.52 -5.11
C THR A 45 -2.84 23.13 -3.83
N CYS A 46 -2.54 22.28 -2.83
CA CYS A 46 -1.81 22.65 -1.62
C CYS A 46 -1.04 21.44 -1.07
N ASN A 47 -0.07 21.69 -0.19
CA ASN A 47 0.85 20.67 0.31
C ASN A 47 0.24 19.63 1.26
N ALA A 48 -1.00 19.83 1.69
CA ALA A 48 -1.75 18.91 2.53
C ALA A 48 -3.22 18.92 2.13
N THR A 49 -3.71 17.78 1.65
CA THR A 49 -5.09 17.56 1.17
C THR A 49 -5.72 16.35 1.86
N PRO A 50 -5.80 16.32 3.21
CA PRO A 50 -6.27 15.15 3.95
C PRO A 50 -7.76 14.81 3.73
N ALA A 51 -8.53 15.70 3.10
CA ALA A 51 -9.95 15.51 2.83
C ALA A 51 -10.23 14.70 1.56
N VAL A 52 -9.26 14.59 0.63
CA VAL A 52 -9.48 13.86 -0.62
C VAL A 52 -9.31 12.35 -0.42
N GLU A 53 -9.96 11.57 -1.28
CA GLU A 53 -9.96 10.10 -1.20
C GLU A 53 -9.65 9.51 -2.56
N SER A 54 -8.69 8.58 -2.62
CA SER A 54 -8.33 7.87 -3.86
C SER A 54 -9.53 7.12 -4.48
N PHE A 55 -10.48 6.72 -3.65
CA PHE A 55 -11.72 6.06 -4.08
C PHE A 55 -12.44 6.80 -5.23
N TYR A 56 -12.46 8.14 -5.20
CA TYR A 56 -13.15 8.94 -6.21
C TYR A 56 -12.35 9.18 -7.50
N ALA A 57 -11.07 8.79 -7.50
CA ALA A 57 -10.19 8.98 -8.64
C ALA A 57 -10.00 7.69 -9.48
N ILE A 58 -10.56 6.56 -9.03
CA ILE A 58 -10.35 5.27 -9.69
C ILE A 58 -11.32 5.12 -10.86
N ASP A 59 -10.77 4.94 -12.05
CA ASP A 59 -11.48 4.49 -13.24
C ASP A 59 -11.55 2.96 -13.26
N SER A 60 -12.74 2.40 -13.08
CA SER A 60 -12.96 0.94 -13.10
C SER A 60 -12.71 0.31 -14.47
N ASP A 61 -12.73 1.11 -15.55
CA ASP A 61 -12.47 0.68 -16.93
C ASP A 61 -10.99 0.86 -17.35
N SER A 62 -10.13 1.29 -16.43
CA SER A 62 -8.70 1.42 -16.68
C SER A 62 -8.09 0.14 -17.27
N LYS A 63 -7.24 0.33 -18.25
CA LYS A 63 -6.51 -0.77 -18.93
C LYS A 63 -5.52 -1.49 -18.03
N ASP A 64 -5.19 -0.93 -16.88
CA ASP A 64 -4.29 -1.57 -15.94
C ASP A 64 -4.95 -2.77 -15.25
N PHE A 65 -6.27 -2.73 -14.98
CA PHE A 65 -6.95 -3.85 -14.31
C PHE A 65 -6.87 -5.18 -15.08
N PRO A 66 -7.17 -5.27 -16.38
CA PRO A 66 -6.95 -6.50 -17.13
C PRO A 66 -5.51 -7.00 -17.13
N ARG A 67 -4.52 -6.09 -17.06
CA ARG A 67 -3.09 -6.44 -17.03
C ARG A 67 -2.71 -7.06 -15.70
N ILE A 68 -3.09 -6.42 -14.58
CA ILE A 68 -2.77 -6.93 -13.24
C ILE A 68 -3.50 -8.25 -12.94
N ILE A 69 -4.72 -8.42 -13.45
CA ILE A 69 -5.45 -9.71 -13.37
C ILE A 69 -4.65 -10.84 -14.02
N ARG A 70 -4.06 -10.60 -15.21
CA ARG A 70 -3.20 -11.60 -15.90
C ARG A 70 -1.93 -11.90 -15.12
N ALA A 71 -1.48 -11.00 -14.26
CA ALA A 71 -0.33 -11.23 -13.38
C ALA A 71 -0.71 -11.92 -12.06
N GLY A 72 -2.00 -12.19 -11.83
CA GLY A 72 -2.50 -12.81 -10.60
C GLY A 72 -2.73 -11.83 -9.45
N ILE A 73 -2.69 -10.51 -9.70
CA ILE A 73 -2.99 -9.51 -8.67
C ILE A 73 -4.50 -9.35 -8.57
N THR A 74 -5.06 -9.82 -7.46
CA THR A 74 -6.52 -9.82 -7.21
C THR A 74 -6.98 -8.62 -6.40
N THR A 75 -6.07 -7.98 -5.68
CA THR A 75 -6.36 -6.80 -4.84
C THR A 75 -5.21 -5.82 -4.90
N SER A 76 -5.52 -4.52 -4.98
CA SER A 76 -4.55 -3.43 -4.91
C SER A 76 -4.94 -2.44 -3.82
N VAL A 77 -3.95 -2.00 -3.03
CA VAL A 77 -4.08 -0.89 -2.09
C VAL A 77 -3.75 0.39 -2.85
N ILE A 78 -4.78 1.16 -3.21
CA ILE A 78 -4.68 2.30 -4.11
C ILE A 78 -4.58 3.58 -3.29
N ALA A 79 -3.44 4.24 -3.41
CA ALA A 79 -3.09 5.44 -2.66
C ALA A 79 -3.09 6.69 -3.56
N PRO A 80 -3.33 7.88 -3.02
CA PRO A 80 -2.91 9.11 -3.66
C PRO A 80 -1.41 9.09 -3.94
N GLY A 81 -0.98 9.79 -4.99
CA GLY A 81 0.43 9.90 -5.34
C GLY A 81 1.25 10.67 -4.30
N SER A 82 2.56 10.72 -4.51
CA SER A 82 3.52 11.31 -3.55
C SER A 82 3.79 12.80 -3.78
N GLY A 83 2.93 13.49 -4.53
CA GLY A 83 3.09 14.93 -4.80
C GLY A 83 2.91 15.83 -3.56
N ASN A 84 2.01 15.44 -2.65
CA ASN A 84 1.72 16.19 -1.42
C ASN A 84 2.39 15.55 -0.21
N VAL A 85 2.70 16.37 0.80
CA VAL A 85 3.16 15.89 2.12
C VAL A 85 2.06 15.07 2.80
N ILE A 86 0.79 15.50 2.69
CA ILE A 86 -0.39 14.75 3.09
C ILE A 86 -1.29 14.64 1.85
N GLY A 87 -1.40 13.45 1.30
CA GLY A 87 -2.02 13.22 -0.01
C GLY A 87 -3.50 12.90 0.03
N GLY A 88 -4.02 12.40 1.15
CA GLY A 88 -5.42 11.99 1.28
C GLY A 88 -5.61 10.51 1.66
N MET A 89 -6.85 10.06 1.61
CA MET A 89 -7.25 8.73 2.07
C MET A 89 -6.97 7.65 1.02
N VAL A 90 -6.55 6.50 1.50
CA VAL A 90 -6.19 5.30 0.73
C VAL A 90 -7.32 4.29 0.80
N CYS A 91 -7.64 3.63 -0.31
CA CYS A 91 -8.59 2.52 -0.34
C CYS A 91 -7.95 1.22 -0.83
N ALA A 92 -8.64 0.08 -0.61
CA ALA A 92 -8.28 -1.21 -1.18
C ALA A 92 -9.41 -1.70 -2.08
N CYS A 93 -9.03 -2.10 -3.31
CA CYS A 93 -9.97 -2.55 -4.32
C CYS A 93 -9.59 -3.92 -4.87
N LYS A 94 -10.59 -4.76 -5.15
CA LYS A 94 -10.41 -5.92 -6.02
C LYS A 94 -10.04 -5.43 -7.42
N SER A 95 -9.29 -6.24 -8.14
CA SER A 95 -8.88 -5.91 -9.52
C SER A 95 -10.02 -6.04 -10.55
N MET A 96 -11.21 -6.44 -10.13
CA MET A 96 -12.38 -6.62 -10.96
C MET A 96 -13.64 -6.06 -10.31
N GLY A 97 -14.51 -5.44 -11.11
CA GLY A 97 -15.82 -4.92 -10.76
C GLY A 97 -16.30 -3.95 -11.81
N ARG A 98 -17.60 -3.67 -11.87
CA ARG A 98 -18.23 -2.74 -12.85
C ARG A 98 -18.15 -1.28 -12.43
N SER A 99 -17.77 -1.04 -11.20
CA SER A 99 -17.63 0.31 -10.64
C SER A 99 -16.68 0.28 -9.46
N THR A 100 -16.10 1.43 -9.12
CA THR A 100 -15.25 1.58 -7.93
C THR A 100 -15.96 1.12 -6.65
N THR A 101 -17.26 1.36 -6.54
CA THR A 101 -18.07 0.90 -5.38
C THR A 101 -18.11 -0.63 -5.27
N GLU A 102 -18.20 -1.35 -6.40
CA GLU A 102 -18.20 -2.81 -6.42
C GLU A 102 -16.79 -3.36 -6.14
N MET A 103 -15.76 -2.71 -6.68
CA MET A 103 -14.36 -3.10 -6.49
C MET A 103 -13.86 -2.85 -5.07
N CYS A 104 -14.29 -1.78 -4.42
CA CYS A 104 -13.76 -1.33 -3.15
C CYS A 104 -14.16 -2.25 -2.00
N ILE A 105 -13.17 -2.83 -1.34
CA ILE A 105 -13.38 -3.74 -0.19
C ILE A 105 -13.08 -3.08 1.15
N LYS A 106 -12.34 -1.95 1.15
CA LYS A 106 -12.09 -1.14 2.35
C LYS A 106 -11.75 0.30 1.99
N ASN A 107 -12.46 1.25 2.58
CA ASN A 107 -12.19 2.68 2.51
C ASN A 107 -12.61 3.37 3.82
N PRO A 108 -11.69 4.03 4.56
CA PRO A 108 -10.28 4.13 4.26
C PRO A 108 -9.44 2.95 4.80
N VAL A 109 -8.29 2.72 4.17
CA VAL A 109 -7.22 1.83 4.67
C VAL A 109 -6.22 2.61 5.51
N ALA A 110 -5.82 3.78 5.05
CA ALA A 110 -4.77 4.61 5.63
C ALA A 110 -4.92 6.08 5.21
N LEU A 111 -4.12 6.97 5.82
CA LEU A 111 -3.89 8.33 5.32
C LEU A 111 -2.52 8.37 4.65
N LYS A 112 -2.46 8.71 3.34
CA LYS A 112 -1.21 8.83 2.59
C LYS A 112 -0.42 10.05 3.01
N MET A 113 0.86 9.85 3.27
CA MET A 113 1.86 10.90 3.43
C MET A 113 3.07 10.63 2.54
N ALA A 114 3.81 11.68 2.20
CA ALA A 114 5.05 11.56 1.44
C ALA A 114 6.13 12.48 1.99
N LEU A 115 7.32 11.91 2.14
CA LEU A 115 8.54 12.60 2.48
C LEU A 115 9.51 12.56 1.28
N GLY A 116 10.68 13.16 1.42
CA GLY A 116 11.74 13.07 0.40
C GLY A 116 11.55 13.98 -0.80
N GLY A 117 12.04 13.51 -1.94
CA GLY A 117 12.21 14.29 -3.17
C GLY A 117 10.93 14.79 -3.80
N ASN A 118 9.88 13.96 -3.76
CA ASN A 118 8.64 14.26 -4.48
C ASN A 118 7.96 15.55 -4.02
N PRO A 119 7.54 15.72 -2.74
CA PRO A 119 6.89 16.96 -2.33
C PRO A 119 7.85 18.17 -2.35
N LYS A 120 9.16 17.97 -2.10
CA LYS A 120 10.15 19.03 -2.25
C LYS A 120 10.22 19.53 -3.70
N GLY A 121 10.21 18.61 -4.67
CA GLY A 121 10.23 18.94 -6.10
C GLY A 121 8.98 19.70 -6.54
N VAL A 122 7.80 19.21 -6.15
CA VAL A 122 6.50 19.82 -6.51
C VAL A 122 6.37 21.24 -5.98
N TYR A 123 6.63 21.47 -4.70
CA TYR A 123 6.40 22.76 -4.06
C TYR A 123 7.62 23.66 -4.10
N GLY A 124 8.83 23.11 -4.00
CA GLY A 124 10.08 23.86 -4.11
C GLY A 124 10.23 24.52 -5.47
N SER A 125 9.82 23.89 -6.56
CA SER A 125 9.81 24.48 -7.91
C SER A 125 8.90 25.72 -8.03
N LYS A 126 7.91 25.84 -7.14
CA LYS A 126 6.97 26.96 -7.06
C LYS A 126 7.33 27.98 -5.97
N ASN A 127 8.51 27.88 -5.32
CA ASN A 127 8.90 28.65 -4.14
C ASN A 127 7.89 28.54 -2.98
N GLN A 128 7.30 27.37 -2.79
CA GLN A 128 6.32 27.06 -1.74
C GLN A 128 6.87 26.01 -0.77
N LEU A 129 6.31 25.97 0.42
CA LEU A 129 6.58 24.95 1.44
C LEU A 129 5.96 23.61 1.00
N PRO A 130 6.72 22.45 1.05
CA PRO A 130 8.09 22.33 1.51
C PRO A 130 9.12 22.45 0.38
N MET A 131 10.27 23.08 0.67
CA MET A 131 11.47 23.01 -0.17
C MET A 131 12.53 22.07 0.42
N THR A 132 12.38 21.71 1.69
CA THR A 132 13.35 20.95 2.48
C THR A 132 12.68 19.88 3.33
N ARG A 133 13.47 18.91 3.85
CA ARG A 133 12.99 17.94 4.85
C ARG A 133 12.48 18.62 6.13
N MET A 134 13.07 19.76 6.52
CA MET A 134 12.54 20.56 7.65
C MET A 134 11.12 21.05 7.38
N GLY A 135 10.86 21.55 6.16
CA GLY A 135 9.53 21.99 5.75
C GLY A 135 8.51 20.84 5.67
N ILE A 136 8.94 19.66 5.25
CA ILE A 136 8.07 18.46 5.26
C ILE A 136 7.63 18.14 6.70
N ALA A 137 8.59 18.04 7.62
CA ALA A 137 8.30 17.77 9.03
C ALA A 137 7.38 18.83 9.66
N GLU A 138 7.56 20.11 9.30
CA GLU A 138 6.69 21.20 9.71
C GLU A 138 5.25 20.99 9.21
N VAL A 139 5.05 20.70 7.93
CA VAL A 139 3.71 20.46 7.36
C VAL A 139 3.01 19.31 8.07
N ILE A 140 3.69 18.18 8.28
CA ILE A 140 3.10 17.02 8.96
C ILE A 140 2.72 17.39 10.39
N ARG A 141 3.67 17.92 11.19
CA ARG A 141 3.46 18.20 12.59
C ARG A 141 2.39 19.26 12.81
N SER A 142 2.38 20.34 12.02
CA SER A 142 1.38 21.40 12.15
C SER A 142 -0.04 20.89 11.88
N ASN A 143 -0.22 19.99 10.91
CA ASN A 143 -1.53 19.38 10.62
C ASN A 143 -1.95 18.39 11.73
N LEU A 144 -1.04 17.57 12.26
CA LEU A 144 -1.32 16.69 13.40
C LEU A 144 -1.68 17.49 14.67
N PHE A 145 -0.99 18.60 14.94
CA PHE A 145 -1.33 19.50 16.06
C PHE A 145 -2.70 20.13 15.88
N LYS A 146 -3.04 20.63 14.67
CA LYS A 146 -4.37 21.19 14.37
C LYS A 146 -5.48 20.14 14.60
N ALA A 147 -5.27 18.93 14.15
CA ALA A 147 -6.25 17.85 14.34
C ALA A 147 -6.38 17.46 15.83
N ARG A 148 -5.29 17.46 16.59
CA ARG A 148 -5.32 17.20 18.04
C ARG A 148 -6.09 18.31 18.78
N ASP A 149 -5.88 19.58 18.44
CA ASP A 149 -6.64 20.69 19.01
C ASP A 149 -8.13 20.61 18.62
N TYR A 150 -8.43 20.27 17.37
CA TYR A 150 -9.79 20.04 16.90
C TYR A 150 -10.48 18.92 17.69
N MET A 151 -9.83 17.79 17.89
CA MET A 151 -10.35 16.66 18.67
C MET A 151 -10.58 17.05 20.15
N GLN A 152 -9.68 17.84 20.75
CA GLN A 152 -9.86 18.36 22.11
C GLN A 152 -11.08 19.29 22.23
N LYS A 153 -11.31 20.17 21.23
CA LYS A 153 -12.50 21.01 21.18
C LYS A 153 -13.79 20.21 21.04
N GLN A 154 -13.78 19.16 20.21
CA GLN A 154 -14.94 18.24 20.13
C GLN A 154 -15.23 17.58 21.47
N GLN A 155 -14.21 17.07 22.16
CA GLN A 155 -14.35 16.46 23.48
C GLN A 155 -14.86 17.45 24.53
N ALA A 156 -14.33 18.69 24.53
CA ALA A 156 -14.75 19.75 25.46
C ALA A 156 -16.20 20.22 25.22
N ALA A 157 -16.69 20.10 23.99
CA ALA A 157 -18.08 20.41 23.67
C ALA A 157 -19.07 19.43 24.30
N ASN A 158 -18.62 18.22 24.67
CA ASN A 158 -19.42 17.18 25.36
C ASN A 158 -20.79 16.94 24.73
N GLY A 159 -20.87 16.94 23.40
CA GLY A 159 -22.09 16.74 22.64
C GLY A 159 -23.00 17.97 22.51
N ALA A 160 -22.62 19.16 23.04
CA ALA A 160 -23.38 20.39 22.88
C ALA A 160 -23.13 20.99 21.47
N PRO A 161 -24.13 21.00 20.57
CA PRO A 161 -23.92 21.38 19.17
C PRO A 161 -23.35 22.79 18.99
N GLU A 162 -23.78 23.72 19.84
CA GLU A 162 -23.34 25.13 19.81
C GLU A 162 -21.89 25.37 20.23
N LYS A 163 -21.24 24.33 20.84
CA LYS A 163 -19.84 24.35 21.27
C LYS A 163 -18.94 23.55 20.36
N MET A 164 -19.52 22.79 19.43
CA MET A 164 -18.74 22.00 18.48
C MET A 164 -17.94 22.91 17.56
N PRO A 165 -16.66 22.58 17.28
CA PRO A 165 -15.91 23.28 16.25
C PRO A 165 -16.60 23.11 14.90
N PRO A 166 -16.45 24.07 13.96
CA PRO A 166 -16.93 23.87 12.59
C PRO A 166 -16.39 22.57 12.00
N TYR A 167 -17.25 21.86 11.27
CA TYR A 167 -16.86 20.59 10.63
C TYR A 167 -15.74 20.82 9.60
N ASP A 168 -14.70 19.98 9.67
CA ASP A 168 -13.58 19.95 8.75
C ASP A 168 -13.25 18.50 8.42
N GLN A 169 -13.56 18.07 7.19
CA GLN A 169 -13.34 16.70 6.73
C GLN A 169 -11.85 16.28 6.80
N GLY A 170 -10.95 17.20 6.49
CA GLY A 170 -9.52 16.92 6.55
C GLY A 170 -9.04 16.65 7.97
N LEU A 171 -9.49 17.48 8.92
CA LEU A 171 -9.17 17.29 10.34
C LEU A 171 -9.82 15.99 10.89
N GLU A 172 -11.07 15.69 10.51
CA GLU A 172 -11.72 14.41 10.88
C GLU A 172 -10.91 13.20 10.40
N ASN A 173 -10.39 13.25 9.17
CA ASN A 173 -9.57 12.19 8.62
C ASN A 173 -8.24 12.04 9.38
N ILE A 174 -7.59 13.14 9.76
CA ILE A 174 -6.38 13.11 10.60
C ILE A 174 -6.70 12.63 12.02
N CYS A 175 -7.88 12.96 12.55
CA CYS A 175 -8.31 12.46 13.87
C CYS A 175 -8.44 10.93 13.91
N LYS A 176 -8.83 10.27 12.79
CA LYS A 176 -8.81 8.80 12.70
C LYS A 176 -7.39 8.23 12.90
N VAL A 177 -6.37 8.93 12.37
CA VAL A 177 -4.96 8.57 12.59
C VAL A 177 -4.57 8.76 14.05
N LEU A 178 -4.91 9.90 14.67
CA LEU A 178 -4.59 10.18 16.08
C LEU A 178 -5.28 9.20 17.05
N ARG A 179 -6.46 8.68 16.69
CA ARG A 179 -7.16 7.62 17.44
C ARG A 179 -6.65 6.21 17.10
N ARG A 180 -5.72 6.09 16.13
CA ARG A 180 -5.19 4.82 15.61
C ARG A 180 -6.26 3.89 15.01
N GLU A 181 -7.32 4.45 14.47
CA GLU A 181 -8.34 3.73 13.70
C GLU A 181 -7.77 3.29 12.34
N ILE A 182 -6.88 4.10 11.78
CA ILE A 182 -6.12 3.82 10.57
C ILE A 182 -4.65 4.27 10.76
N PRO A 183 -3.68 3.62 10.08
CA PRO A 183 -2.29 4.09 10.05
C PRO A 183 -2.10 5.26 9.09
N ILE A 184 -0.96 5.94 9.20
CA ILE A 184 -0.40 6.70 8.09
C ILE A 184 0.39 5.75 7.19
N LYS A 185 0.25 5.93 5.87
CA LYS A 185 0.98 5.21 4.82
C LYS A 185 2.00 6.14 4.20
N VAL A 186 3.27 5.91 4.50
CA VAL A 186 4.31 6.92 4.31
C VAL A 186 5.28 6.52 3.22
N HIS A 187 5.24 7.23 2.08
CA HIS A 187 6.35 7.23 1.12
C HIS A 187 7.58 7.82 1.80
N CYS A 188 8.60 7.02 2.03
CA CYS A 188 9.84 7.44 2.67
C CYS A 188 11.03 6.60 2.21
N GLU A 189 12.16 7.26 2.09
CA GLU A 189 13.41 6.69 1.63
C GLU A 189 14.48 7.02 2.66
N GLN A 190 15.41 6.09 2.90
CA GLN A 190 16.61 6.24 3.72
C GLN A 190 16.38 7.15 4.97
N PHE A 191 16.95 8.36 5.00
CA PHE A 191 16.88 9.25 6.18
C PHE A 191 15.46 9.71 6.54
N ASP A 192 14.53 9.68 5.60
CA ASP A 192 13.15 10.10 5.84
C ASP A 192 12.41 9.10 6.72
N MET A 193 12.86 7.82 6.76
CA MET A 193 12.34 6.82 7.69
C MET A 193 12.53 7.27 9.15
N MET A 194 13.71 7.82 9.50
CA MET A 194 13.98 8.32 10.86
C MET A 194 13.06 9.48 11.25
N THR A 195 12.72 10.35 10.30
CA THR A 195 11.74 11.42 10.51
C THR A 195 10.35 10.84 10.76
N THR A 196 9.96 9.83 9.97
CA THR A 196 8.68 9.12 10.15
C THR A 196 8.58 8.46 11.52
N LEU A 197 9.63 7.73 11.95
CA LEU A 197 9.66 7.08 13.26
C LEU A 197 9.48 8.10 14.41
N ARG A 198 10.20 9.23 14.34
CA ARG A 198 10.12 10.29 15.36
C ARG A 198 8.73 10.92 15.44
N ILE A 199 8.11 11.23 14.28
CA ILE A 199 6.77 11.81 14.25
C ILE A 199 5.74 10.79 14.76
N ALA A 200 5.85 9.52 14.36
CA ALA A 200 4.96 8.47 14.82
C ALA A 200 5.05 8.26 16.34
N GLU A 201 6.24 8.34 16.91
CA GLU A 201 6.45 8.29 18.37
C GLU A 201 5.88 9.53 19.08
N GLU A 202 6.16 10.76 18.56
CA GLU A 202 5.68 12.04 19.13
C GLU A 202 4.15 12.08 19.25
N PHE A 203 3.45 11.56 18.23
CA PHE A 203 1.99 11.57 18.19
C PHE A 203 1.34 10.25 18.59
N ASN A 204 2.13 9.21 18.87
CA ASN A 204 1.68 7.85 19.21
C ASN A 204 0.71 7.29 18.16
N ILE A 205 1.06 7.40 16.87
CA ILE A 205 0.25 6.98 15.73
C ILE A 205 0.83 5.71 15.08
N SER A 206 -0.05 4.93 14.44
CA SER A 206 0.35 3.75 13.65
C SER A 206 0.80 4.17 12.25
N PHE A 207 1.77 3.47 11.67
CA PHE A 207 2.36 3.84 10.39
C PHE A 207 2.91 2.65 9.62
N THR A 208 3.03 2.80 8.28
CA THR A 208 3.84 1.95 7.41
C THR A 208 5.03 2.73 6.86
N LEU A 209 6.11 2.02 6.54
CA LEU A 209 7.23 2.56 5.77
C LEU A 209 7.10 2.00 4.35
N ASP A 210 6.76 2.87 3.40
CA ASP A 210 6.57 2.51 2.01
C ASP A 210 7.80 2.95 1.20
N HIS A 211 8.14 2.21 0.17
CA HIS A 211 9.41 2.19 -0.55
C HIS A 211 10.54 1.62 0.31
N ALA A 212 10.83 2.23 1.44
CA ALA A 212 11.80 1.80 2.45
C ALA A 212 13.20 1.51 1.87
N TRP A 213 13.56 2.17 0.74
CA TRP A 213 14.88 2.07 0.15
C TRP A 213 15.94 2.60 1.12
N GLY A 214 17.01 1.83 1.33
CA GLY A 214 18.02 2.11 2.33
C GLY A 214 17.62 1.70 3.76
N ALA A 215 16.61 0.85 3.93
CA ALA A 215 16.20 0.34 5.25
C ALA A 215 17.29 -0.44 5.97
N SER A 216 18.26 -1.00 5.23
CA SER A 216 19.41 -1.70 5.81
C SER A 216 20.31 -0.81 6.68
N ASP A 217 20.21 0.51 6.57
CA ASP A 217 20.94 1.45 7.43
C ASP A 217 20.31 1.60 8.82
N PHE A 218 19.05 1.17 9.01
CA PHE A 218 18.25 1.49 10.20
C PHE A 218 17.49 0.27 10.77
N TYR A 219 18.10 -0.92 10.68
CA TYR A 219 17.45 -2.15 11.17
C TYR A 219 17.01 -2.08 12.63
N ASP A 220 17.84 -1.53 13.51
CA ASP A 220 17.56 -1.50 14.95
C ASP A 220 16.41 -0.53 15.25
N GLU A 221 16.40 0.62 14.62
CA GLU A 221 15.38 1.64 14.76
C GLU A 221 14.03 1.15 14.20
N ILE A 222 14.04 0.54 13.02
CA ILE A 222 12.82 0.01 12.39
C ILE A 222 12.25 -1.15 13.24
N CYS A 223 13.10 -2.11 13.64
CA CYS A 223 12.64 -3.27 14.39
C CYS A 223 12.20 -2.95 15.83
N SER A 224 12.69 -1.86 16.41
CA SER A 224 12.27 -1.39 17.74
C SER A 224 11.13 -0.39 17.71
N ALA A 225 10.69 0.04 16.52
CA ALA A 225 9.68 1.08 16.36
C ALA A 225 8.32 0.63 16.89
N LYS A 226 7.75 1.40 17.81
CA LYS A 226 6.39 1.16 18.31
C LYS A 226 5.37 1.56 17.24
N ASN A 227 4.27 0.83 17.18
CA ASN A 227 3.15 1.09 16.26
C ASN A 227 3.51 0.98 14.76
N LEU A 228 4.66 0.41 14.39
CA LEU A 228 4.95 0.03 13.01
C LEU A 228 4.00 -1.10 12.58
N VAL A 229 3.18 -0.86 11.57
CA VAL A 229 2.25 -1.84 11.01
C VAL A 229 2.98 -2.76 10.04
N GLY A 230 3.91 -2.22 9.24
CA GLY A 230 4.73 -2.99 8.33
C GLY A 230 5.63 -2.13 7.45
N VAL A 231 6.53 -2.84 6.77
CA VAL A 231 7.42 -2.29 5.74
C VAL A 231 6.94 -2.79 4.38
N ILE A 232 6.69 -1.87 3.44
CA ILE A 232 6.25 -2.16 2.08
C ILE A 232 7.37 -1.74 1.14
N PHE A 233 8.14 -2.71 0.68
CA PHE A 233 9.34 -2.47 -0.10
C PHE A 233 9.08 -2.45 -1.60
N GLY A 234 9.70 -1.52 -2.32
CA GLY A 234 9.67 -1.46 -3.77
C GLY A 234 9.38 -0.06 -4.33
N PRO A 235 9.34 0.06 -5.66
CA PRO A 235 9.77 -0.94 -6.63
C PRO A 235 11.31 -1.05 -6.73
N THR A 236 11.83 -2.19 -7.24
CA THR A 236 13.29 -2.41 -7.37
C THR A 236 13.85 -1.91 -8.69
N GLY A 237 13.03 -1.81 -9.73
CA GLY A 237 13.45 -1.41 -11.09
C GLY A 237 13.61 0.09 -11.32
N VAL A 238 13.65 0.90 -10.26
CA VAL A 238 13.84 2.36 -10.35
C VAL A 238 15.31 2.75 -10.23
N GLY A 239 15.68 3.86 -10.85
CA GLY A 239 17.01 4.42 -10.69
C GLY A 239 17.21 5.07 -9.32
N LEU A 240 18.45 5.08 -8.84
CA LEU A 240 18.83 5.84 -7.65
C LEU A 240 18.55 7.33 -7.87
N LEU A 241 18.05 8.00 -6.84
CA LEU A 241 17.79 9.43 -6.84
C LEU A 241 18.93 10.16 -6.12
N PRO A 242 19.86 10.81 -6.85
CA PRO A 242 20.99 11.50 -6.22
C PRO A 242 20.54 12.53 -5.18
N GLY A 243 21.09 12.42 -3.96
CA GLY A 243 20.76 13.31 -2.84
C GLY A 243 19.46 12.96 -2.10
N GLU A 244 18.72 11.97 -2.55
CA GLU A 244 17.50 11.48 -1.88
C GLU A 244 17.70 10.06 -1.35
N CYS A 245 18.01 9.10 -2.22
CA CYS A 245 18.28 7.71 -1.85
C CYS A 245 19.49 7.17 -2.58
N GLY A 246 20.42 6.58 -1.82
CA GLY A 246 21.68 6.03 -2.34
C GLY A 246 21.64 4.53 -2.66
N LYS A 247 20.56 3.81 -2.31
CA LYS A 247 20.46 2.37 -2.53
C LYS A 247 19.02 1.85 -2.55
N VAL A 248 18.82 0.80 -3.35
CA VAL A 248 17.59 0.00 -3.39
C VAL A 248 17.99 -1.41 -2.95
N ASP A 249 17.78 -1.70 -1.68
CA ASP A 249 18.34 -2.85 -0.95
C ASP A 249 17.26 -3.86 -0.54
N ILE A 250 16.67 -4.54 -1.52
CA ILE A 250 15.57 -5.52 -1.27
C ILE A 250 16.00 -6.67 -0.33
N GLU A 251 17.29 -6.96 -0.24
CA GLU A 251 17.85 -7.92 0.71
C GLU A 251 17.56 -7.55 2.17
N CYS A 252 17.22 -6.29 2.46
CA CYS A 252 16.82 -5.86 3.80
C CYS A 252 15.60 -6.62 4.32
N LEU A 253 14.74 -7.10 3.42
CA LEU A 253 13.52 -7.83 3.76
C LEU A 253 13.81 -9.13 4.54
N GLU A 254 14.91 -9.83 4.22
CA GLU A 254 15.33 -11.04 4.98
C GLU A 254 15.56 -10.69 6.46
N VAL A 255 16.31 -9.65 6.71
CA VAL A 255 16.66 -9.25 8.09
C VAL A 255 15.45 -8.72 8.85
N LEU A 256 14.65 -7.85 8.21
CA LEU A 256 13.46 -7.26 8.82
C LEU A 256 12.42 -8.33 9.17
N ASP A 257 12.10 -9.24 8.22
CA ASP A 257 11.13 -10.30 8.43
C ASP A 257 11.61 -11.29 9.51
N ARG A 258 12.89 -11.68 9.49
CA ARG A 258 13.48 -12.55 10.52
C ARG A 258 13.43 -11.92 11.91
N ARG A 259 13.49 -10.59 12.00
CA ARG A 259 13.38 -9.82 13.24
C ARG A 259 11.92 -9.50 13.62
N GLY A 260 10.94 -10.05 12.91
CA GLY A 260 9.53 -9.98 13.25
C GLY A 260 8.76 -8.80 12.66
N VAL A 261 9.38 -8.03 11.75
CA VAL A 261 8.68 -6.97 11.02
C VAL A 261 7.79 -7.59 9.93
N THR A 262 6.54 -7.17 9.84
CA THR A 262 5.67 -7.58 8.74
C THR A 262 6.11 -6.88 7.46
N CYS A 263 6.63 -7.64 6.49
CA CYS A 263 7.13 -7.11 5.23
C CYS A 263 6.20 -7.47 4.08
N ALA A 264 6.05 -6.55 3.11
CA ALA A 264 5.36 -6.75 1.84
C ALA A 264 6.19 -6.17 0.70
N ILE A 265 5.91 -6.63 -0.54
CA ILE A 265 6.52 -6.13 -1.77
C ILE A 265 5.44 -5.41 -2.57
N MET A 266 5.80 -4.33 -3.27
CA MET A 266 4.88 -3.53 -4.05
C MET A 266 5.45 -3.15 -5.41
N THR A 267 4.59 -2.67 -6.32
CA THR A 267 5.03 -2.19 -7.63
C THR A 267 5.07 -0.67 -7.74
N ASP A 268 4.37 0.06 -6.86
CA ASP A 268 4.11 1.48 -7.09
C ASP A 268 3.41 1.71 -8.46
N GLY A 269 2.66 0.70 -8.89
CA GLY A 269 2.09 0.68 -10.24
C GLY A 269 1.16 1.86 -10.51
N PRO A 270 1.24 2.46 -11.71
CA PRO A 270 1.98 2.02 -12.91
C PRO A 270 3.38 2.61 -13.06
N ILE A 271 3.99 3.19 -12.04
CA ILE A 271 5.39 3.68 -12.08
C ILE A 271 6.33 2.53 -12.48
N MET A 272 6.21 1.40 -11.81
CA MET A 272 6.73 0.13 -12.30
C MET A 272 5.58 -0.66 -12.92
N ASN A 273 5.89 -1.41 -13.96
CA ASN A 273 4.93 -2.31 -14.59
C ASN A 273 4.37 -3.31 -13.56
N PRO A 274 3.07 -3.28 -13.23
CA PRO A 274 2.53 -4.11 -12.15
C PRO A 274 2.72 -5.62 -12.37
N GLU A 275 2.81 -6.06 -13.63
CA GLU A 275 3.07 -7.46 -13.95
C GLU A 275 4.43 -7.96 -13.44
N LEU A 276 5.35 -7.06 -13.09
CA LEU A 276 6.68 -7.40 -12.56
C LEU A 276 6.70 -7.66 -11.05
N LEU A 277 5.56 -7.60 -10.35
CA LEU A 277 5.53 -7.82 -8.89
C LEU A 277 6.15 -9.16 -8.48
N VAL A 278 5.79 -10.24 -9.19
CA VAL A 278 6.37 -11.59 -8.94
C VAL A 278 7.86 -11.62 -9.29
N GLY A 279 8.30 -10.84 -10.29
CA GLY A 279 9.71 -10.71 -10.66
C GLY A 279 10.54 -10.05 -9.55
N GLN A 280 10.04 -8.96 -8.96
CA GLN A 280 10.68 -8.31 -7.79
C GLN A 280 10.74 -9.26 -6.59
N ALA A 281 9.69 -10.04 -6.38
CA ALA A 281 9.68 -11.08 -5.36
C ALA A 281 10.77 -12.14 -5.60
N GLY A 282 11.00 -12.52 -6.86
CA GLY A 282 12.11 -13.41 -7.26
C GLY A 282 13.49 -12.80 -6.98
N GLU A 283 13.63 -11.48 -7.09
CA GLU A 283 14.86 -10.78 -6.70
C GLU A 283 15.14 -10.92 -5.20
N ALA A 284 14.11 -10.75 -4.35
CA ALA A 284 14.23 -10.95 -2.91
C ALA A 284 14.65 -12.39 -2.57
N VAL A 285 14.10 -13.40 -3.27
CA VAL A 285 14.52 -14.80 -3.11
C VAL A 285 15.98 -14.98 -3.50
N ARG A 286 16.38 -14.48 -4.66
CA ARG A 286 17.76 -14.57 -5.16
C ARG A 286 18.77 -13.95 -4.19
N LEU A 287 18.37 -12.91 -3.45
CA LEU A 287 19.21 -12.20 -2.48
C LEU A 287 19.06 -12.72 -1.04
N GLY A 288 18.43 -13.88 -0.84
CA GLY A 288 18.49 -14.64 0.40
C GLY A 288 17.20 -14.73 1.22
N THR A 289 16.14 -14.04 0.82
CA THR A 289 14.85 -14.18 1.53
C THR A 289 14.24 -15.56 1.19
N PRO A 290 13.87 -16.41 2.17
CA PRO A 290 13.25 -17.70 1.91
C PRO A 290 11.97 -17.57 1.06
N HIS A 291 11.84 -18.44 0.06
CA HIS A 291 10.75 -18.38 -0.91
C HIS A 291 9.35 -18.32 -0.27
N GLU A 292 9.06 -19.19 0.70
CA GLU A 292 7.79 -19.22 1.40
C GLU A 292 7.49 -17.91 2.14
N ARG A 293 8.51 -17.21 2.63
CA ARG A 293 8.35 -15.88 3.26
C ARG A 293 8.05 -14.82 2.20
N VAL A 294 8.70 -14.90 1.05
CA VAL A 294 8.43 -14.01 -0.08
C VAL A 294 7.00 -14.19 -0.60
N LEU A 295 6.49 -15.43 -0.70
CA LEU A 295 5.08 -15.65 -1.07
C LEU A 295 4.12 -15.00 -0.05
N ARG A 296 4.45 -15.03 1.24
CA ARG A 296 3.67 -14.31 2.26
C ARG A 296 3.74 -12.79 2.09
N MET A 297 4.86 -12.25 1.60
CA MET A 297 5.02 -10.82 1.29
C MET A 297 4.20 -10.37 0.08
N LEU A 298 3.71 -11.31 -0.73
CA LEU A 298 2.80 -11.07 -1.85
C LEU A 298 1.32 -11.32 -1.51
N THR A 299 1.01 -11.95 -0.37
CA THR A 299 -0.33 -12.44 -0.08
C THR A 299 -0.83 -12.00 1.30
N ILE A 300 -0.55 -12.78 2.34
CA ILE A 300 -1.10 -12.55 3.69
C ILE A 300 -0.50 -11.32 4.38
N ASN A 301 0.78 -10.99 4.15
CA ASN A 301 1.39 -9.85 4.81
C ASN A 301 0.81 -8.51 4.33
N PRO A 302 0.70 -8.23 3.00
CA PRO A 302 0.02 -7.02 2.55
C PRO A 302 -1.44 -6.95 2.99
N ALA A 303 -2.15 -8.10 3.06
CA ALA A 303 -3.50 -8.15 3.61
C ALA A 303 -3.53 -7.72 5.08
N LYS A 304 -2.59 -8.19 5.92
CA LYS A 304 -2.44 -7.76 7.32
C LYS A 304 -2.14 -6.28 7.45
N ILE A 305 -1.21 -5.77 6.65
CA ILE A 305 -0.85 -4.34 6.65
C ILE A 305 -2.05 -3.46 6.30
N ALA A 306 -2.91 -3.92 5.38
CA ALA A 306 -4.15 -3.25 5.01
C ALA A 306 -5.30 -3.48 5.99
N GLY A 307 -5.14 -4.41 6.97
CA GLY A 307 -6.20 -4.83 7.88
C GLY A 307 -7.35 -5.52 7.15
N LEU A 308 -7.00 -6.46 6.27
CA LEU A 308 -7.90 -7.24 5.41
C LEU A 308 -7.62 -8.75 5.52
N ASP A 309 -6.79 -9.16 6.46
CA ASP A 309 -6.35 -10.55 6.59
C ASP A 309 -7.43 -11.50 7.14
N ASP A 310 -8.54 -10.96 7.58
CA ASP A 310 -9.78 -11.69 7.85
C ASP A 310 -10.54 -12.08 6.57
N ARG A 311 -10.30 -11.40 5.44
CA ARG A 311 -11.01 -11.60 4.18
C ARG A 311 -10.16 -12.20 3.06
N ILE A 312 -8.89 -11.78 2.94
CA ILE A 312 -8.02 -12.12 1.80
C ILE A 312 -6.61 -12.55 2.25
N GLY A 313 -5.77 -12.96 1.33
CA GLY A 313 -4.36 -13.23 1.54
C GLY A 313 -4.00 -14.65 1.95
N SER A 314 -4.98 -15.51 2.21
CA SER A 314 -4.78 -16.95 2.43
C SER A 314 -5.99 -17.75 1.95
N LEU A 315 -5.78 -19.06 1.67
CA LEU A 315 -6.82 -20.00 1.28
C LEU A 315 -7.38 -20.68 2.53
N GLU A 316 -8.32 -20.03 3.19
CA GLU A 316 -8.96 -20.50 4.43
C GLU A 316 -10.47 -20.39 4.31
N PRO A 317 -11.24 -21.32 4.93
CA PRO A 317 -12.69 -21.21 4.96
C PRO A 317 -13.16 -19.88 5.56
N GLY A 318 -14.11 -19.23 4.90
CA GLY A 318 -14.68 -17.94 5.31
C GLY A 318 -14.03 -16.72 4.70
N LYS A 319 -12.90 -16.88 3.99
CA LYS A 319 -12.30 -15.80 3.20
C LYS A 319 -12.81 -15.75 1.77
N ASP A 320 -12.60 -14.61 1.13
CA ASP A 320 -12.92 -14.41 -0.28
C ASP A 320 -12.13 -15.43 -1.11
N ALA A 321 -12.77 -16.06 -2.09
CA ALA A 321 -12.15 -17.09 -2.93
C ALA A 321 -11.31 -16.45 -4.04
N ASP A 322 -10.20 -15.82 -3.64
CA ASP A 322 -9.19 -15.27 -4.54
C ASP A 322 -8.07 -16.29 -4.70
N ILE A 323 -7.99 -16.90 -5.87
CA ILE A 323 -7.05 -17.99 -6.15
C ILE A 323 -6.34 -17.72 -7.47
N VAL A 324 -5.03 -17.97 -7.51
CA VAL A 324 -4.24 -17.87 -8.74
C VAL A 324 -3.50 -19.16 -9.00
N LEU A 325 -3.48 -19.56 -10.27
CA LEU A 325 -2.76 -20.73 -10.74
C LEU A 325 -1.60 -20.28 -11.62
N PHE A 326 -0.41 -20.77 -11.30
CA PHE A 326 0.81 -20.49 -12.05
C PHE A 326 1.32 -21.76 -12.74
N LYS A 327 1.78 -21.60 -13.97
CA LYS A 327 2.67 -22.55 -14.62
C LYS A 327 4.10 -22.18 -14.23
N GLY A 328 4.81 -23.11 -13.56
CA GLY A 328 6.08 -22.82 -12.87
C GLY A 328 5.85 -22.31 -11.45
N ILE A 329 6.91 -22.19 -10.67
CA ILE A 329 6.87 -21.76 -9.27
C ILE A 329 7.10 -20.25 -9.22
N PRO A 330 6.10 -19.43 -8.83
CA PRO A 330 6.24 -17.97 -8.79
C PRO A 330 7.41 -17.56 -7.87
N ALA A 331 8.13 -16.53 -8.27
CA ALA A 331 9.33 -15.99 -7.60
C ALA A 331 10.56 -16.95 -7.55
N LEU A 332 10.47 -18.17 -8.07
CA LEU A 332 11.61 -19.08 -8.24
C LEU A 332 11.94 -19.30 -9.71
N ASP A 333 10.93 -19.61 -10.53
CA ASP A 333 11.13 -19.87 -11.94
C ASP A 333 11.02 -18.57 -12.74
N VAL A 334 12.03 -18.23 -13.50
CA VAL A 334 12.01 -17.02 -14.36
C VAL A 334 10.86 -17.09 -15.40
N ALA A 335 10.48 -18.29 -15.82
CA ALA A 335 9.40 -18.51 -16.77
C ALA A 335 8.03 -18.71 -16.10
N ALA A 336 7.94 -18.60 -14.77
CA ALA A 336 6.66 -18.73 -14.09
C ALA A 336 5.68 -17.64 -14.56
N ARG A 337 4.47 -18.06 -14.91
CA ARG A 337 3.41 -17.14 -15.32
C ARG A 337 2.07 -17.55 -14.78
N CYS A 338 1.24 -16.60 -14.46
CA CYS A 338 -0.15 -16.84 -14.08
C CYS A 338 -0.91 -17.34 -15.31
N VAL A 339 -1.62 -18.45 -15.15
CA VAL A 339 -2.45 -19.06 -16.21
C VAL A 339 -3.93 -19.00 -15.87
N ARG A 340 -4.29 -18.75 -14.61
CA ARG A 340 -5.67 -18.53 -14.20
C ARG A 340 -5.73 -17.62 -12.98
N THR A 341 -6.67 -16.69 -13.02
CA THR A 341 -7.00 -15.81 -11.88
C THR A 341 -8.47 -15.95 -11.56
N ILE A 342 -8.77 -16.22 -10.30
CA ILE A 342 -10.11 -16.33 -9.74
C ILE A 342 -10.23 -15.24 -8.68
N ILE A 343 -11.28 -14.42 -8.77
CA ILE A 343 -11.62 -13.36 -7.81
C ILE A 343 -13.03 -13.62 -7.28
N ASN A 344 -13.21 -13.67 -5.97
CA ASN A 344 -14.48 -13.96 -5.33
C ASN A 344 -15.14 -15.26 -5.83
N GLY A 345 -14.37 -16.26 -6.24
CA GLY A 345 -14.85 -17.54 -6.78
C GLY A 345 -15.17 -17.53 -8.28
N GLU A 346 -15.02 -16.39 -8.97
CA GLU A 346 -15.27 -16.28 -10.42
C GLU A 346 -13.94 -16.29 -11.18
N THR A 347 -13.83 -17.12 -12.23
CA THR A 347 -12.69 -17.08 -13.14
C THR A 347 -12.74 -15.82 -13.98
N VAL A 348 -11.78 -14.89 -13.74
CA VAL A 348 -11.67 -13.59 -14.41
C VAL A 348 -10.60 -13.59 -15.50
N TYR A 349 -9.70 -14.55 -15.46
CA TYR A 349 -8.69 -14.81 -16.49
C TYR A 349 -8.37 -16.29 -16.55
N ALA A 350 -8.23 -16.82 -17.77
CA ALA A 350 -7.69 -18.13 -18.08
C ALA A 350 -6.92 -18.06 -19.40
N GLU A 351 -5.71 -18.71 -19.44
CA GLU A 351 -4.87 -18.85 -20.64
C GLU A 351 -5.47 -19.87 -21.61
#